data_b0fbb3559196c590b5b127465b9ffbf8
#
_entry.id   b0fbb3559196c590b5b127465b9ffbf8
#
_cell.length_a   1.000
_cell.length_b   1.000
_cell.length_c   1.000
_cell.angle_alpha   90.00
_cell.angle_beta   90.00
_cell.angle_gamma   90.00
#
_symmetry.space_group_name_H-M   'P 1'
#
loop_
_entity.id
_entity.type
_entity.pdbx_description
1 polymer ?
#
loop_
_entity_poly.entity_id
_entity_poly.type
_entity_poly.pdbx_seq_one_letter_code
_entity_poly.pdbx_strand_id
1 'polypeptide(L)'
;MPPLPRAIFVLLAMALLPGCATRPLPPPRDPRPVWLVSNGFHTAIGLRARDAGPGLRALAPEADAPWLLVGWGNSGFFLGNESGLWAMVRHGLLPARSALHIVPSQRPFAKRFAHSDVIALQVEAERLTEAVRMIEDSFARDARGRAIPIAPGYFPASVFYRGREWFWFPKTCNTWTARVLTRAGIPADGPSAVAASELVWQAAKYGRRQGRKHPPLEGF
;
A
#
# COMPACT_ATOMS: atom_id res chain seq x y z
N MET A 1 47.71 33.94 21.49
CA MET A 1 46.79 32.83 21.41
C MET A 1 46.58 32.47 19.93
N PRO A 2 46.96 31.28 19.49
CA PRO A 2 46.72 30.90 18.11
C PRO A 2 45.21 30.68 17.86
N PRO A 3 44.64 31.08 16.70
CA PRO A 3 43.26 30.86 16.38
C PRO A 3 42.98 29.36 16.20
N LEU A 4 41.96 28.84 16.89
CA LEU A 4 41.49 27.48 16.71
C LEU A 4 41.15 27.22 15.24
N PRO A 5 41.58 26.10 14.66
CA PRO A 5 41.34 25.83 13.25
C PRO A 5 39.85 25.71 12.95
N ARG A 6 39.40 26.42 11.91
CA ARG A 6 38.00 26.45 11.41
C ARG A 6 37.41 25.04 11.21
N ALA A 7 38.23 24.02 11.05
CA ALA A 7 37.81 22.61 10.93
C ALA A 7 37.09 22.07 12.18
N ILE A 8 37.42 22.54 13.39
CA ILE A 8 36.79 22.10 14.64
C ILE A 8 35.34 22.62 14.74
N PHE A 9 35.06 23.83 14.23
CA PHE A 9 33.70 24.38 14.21
C PHE A 9 32.80 23.65 13.24
N VAL A 10 33.28 23.15 12.11
CA VAL A 10 32.51 22.39 11.12
C VAL A 10 32.13 20.99 11.67
N LEU A 11 33.07 20.34 12.38
CA LEU A 11 32.82 19.04 13.00
C LEU A 11 31.83 19.13 14.18
N LEU A 12 31.86 20.20 14.96
CA LEU A 12 30.91 20.41 16.06
C LEU A 12 29.50 20.77 15.55
N ALA A 13 29.38 21.47 14.43
CA ALA A 13 28.09 21.77 13.81
C ALA A 13 27.40 20.54 13.19
N MET A 14 28.17 19.58 12.68
CA MET A 14 27.61 18.29 12.19
C MET A 14 27.12 17.37 13.31
N ALA A 15 27.66 17.47 14.52
CA ALA A 15 27.23 16.67 15.66
C ALA A 15 25.89 17.13 16.29
N LEU A 16 25.39 18.31 15.91
CA LEU A 16 24.13 18.89 16.42
C LEU A 16 22.96 18.73 15.46
N LEU A 17 23.12 18.04 14.32
CA LEU A 17 21.96 17.70 13.50
C LEU A 17 21.13 16.66 14.26
N PRO A 18 19.89 16.98 14.67
CA PRO A 18 19.02 15.99 15.27
C PRO A 18 18.83 14.90 14.23
N GLY A 19 19.39 13.72 14.48
CA GLY A 19 19.10 12.55 13.67
C GLY A 19 17.57 12.46 13.55
N CYS A 20 17.04 12.22 12.34
CA CYS A 20 15.63 11.98 12.11
C CYS A 20 15.19 10.68 12.83
N ALA A 21 15.23 10.68 14.16
CA ALA A 21 14.66 9.63 14.96
C ALA A 21 13.14 9.66 14.73
N THR A 22 12.61 8.62 14.10
CA THR A 22 11.17 8.47 13.94
C THR A 22 10.55 8.43 15.34
N ARG A 23 9.74 9.45 15.64
CA ARG A 23 9.02 9.49 16.93
C ARG A 23 8.06 8.29 16.95
N PRO A 24 8.11 7.44 17.98
CA PRO A 24 7.15 6.36 18.13
C PRO A 24 5.72 6.92 18.14
N LEU A 25 4.82 6.25 17.42
CA LEU A 25 3.41 6.59 17.51
C LEU A 25 2.88 6.18 18.89
N PRO A 26 1.95 6.96 19.49
CA PRO A 26 1.26 6.51 20.69
C PRO A 26 0.49 5.22 20.39
N PRO A 27 0.35 4.32 21.38
CA PRO A 27 -0.45 3.12 21.18
C PRO A 27 -1.90 3.49 20.86
N PRO A 28 -2.53 2.87 19.85
CA PRO A 28 -3.92 3.13 19.50
C PRO A 28 -4.86 2.70 20.64
N ARG A 29 -5.93 3.47 20.88
CA ARG A 29 -6.88 3.21 21.98
C ARG A 29 -7.77 1.99 21.71
N ASP A 30 -8.23 1.82 20.46
CA ASP A 30 -8.98 0.65 19.97
C ASP A 30 -8.25 0.07 18.76
N PRO A 31 -7.22 -0.78 18.98
CA PRO A 31 -6.32 -1.22 17.92
C PRO A 31 -7.01 -2.13 16.91
N ARG A 32 -6.89 -1.78 15.65
CA ARG A 32 -7.32 -2.59 14.51
C ARG A 32 -6.13 -2.96 13.63
N PRO A 33 -5.98 -4.22 13.25
CA PRO A 33 -4.88 -4.64 12.41
C PRO A 33 -5.09 -4.24 10.95
N VAL A 34 -4.05 -3.69 10.34
CA VAL A 34 -3.93 -3.43 8.90
C VAL A 34 -2.61 -4.02 8.42
N TRP A 35 -2.58 -4.52 7.21
CA TRP A 35 -1.35 -5.07 6.63
C TRP A 35 -0.98 -4.31 5.36
N LEU A 36 0.30 -3.99 5.24
CA LEU A 36 0.92 -3.69 3.97
C LEU A 36 1.48 -4.98 3.40
N VAL A 37 1.06 -5.34 2.20
CA VAL A 37 1.57 -6.51 1.46
C VAL A 37 2.26 -6.02 0.20
N SER A 38 3.49 -6.49 -0.05
CA SER A 38 4.28 -6.09 -1.22
C SER A 38 4.96 -7.28 -1.88
N ASN A 39 4.86 -7.38 -3.19
CA ASN A 39 5.62 -8.34 -4.00
C ASN A 39 6.98 -7.80 -4.48
N GLY A 40 7.42 -6.64 -3.95
CA GLY A 40 8.64 -5.95 -4.34
C GLY A 40 8.43 -4.86 -5.42
N PHE A 41 7.37 -4.94 -6.19
CA PHE A 41 7.01 -3.97 -7.23
C PHE A 41 5.72 -3.22 -6.90
N HIS A 42 4.72 -3.95 -6.45
CA HIS A 42 3.37 -3.47 -6.14
C HIS A 42 3.07 -3.62 -4.65
N THR A 43 2.29 -2.68 -4.11
CA THR A 43 1.80 -2.75 -2.73
C THR A 43 0.28 -2.76 -2.68
N ALA A 44 -0.26 -3.44 -1.65
CA ALA A 44 -1.68 -3.56 -1.39
C ALA A 44 -1.97 -3.47 0.11
N ILE A 45 -3.21 -3.11 0.45
CA ILE A 45 -3.71 -3.02 1.84
C ILE A 45 -4.48 -4.29 2.19
N GLY A 46 -4.07 -4.94 3.26
CA GLY A 46 -4.78 -6.06 3.86
C GLY A 46 -5.62 -5.62 5.05
N LEU A 47 -6.84 -6.15 5.14
CA LEU A 47 -7.81 -5.86 6.19
C LEU A 47 -8.40 -7.17 6.73
N ARG A 48 -8.89 -7.16 7.98
CA ARG A 48 -9.88 -8.16 8.37
C ARG A 48 -11.20 -7.81 7.71
N ALA A 49 -11.91 -8.80 7.17
CA ALA A 49 -13.17 -8.56 6.48
C ALA A 49 -14.21 -7.85 7.37
N ARG A 50 -14.25 -8.17 8.68
CA ARG A 50 -15.13 -7.52 9.65
C ARG A 50 -14.84 -6.00 9.82
N ASP A 51 -13.62 -5.56 9.55
CA ASP A 51 -13.17 -4.17 9.70
C ASP A 51 -13.25 -3.40 8.36
N ALA A 52 -13.55 -4.10 7.25
CA ALA A 52 -13.61 -3.51 5.90
C ALA A 52 -14.91 -2.75 5.60
N GLY A 53 -15.87 -2.75 6.53
CA GLY A 53 -17.18 -2.15 6.30
C GLY A 53 -18.06 -2.94 5.32
N PRO A 54 -19.38 -2.67 5.31
CA PRO A 54 -20.32 -3.44 4.48
C PRO A 54 -20.12 -3.22 2.98
N GLY A 55 -19.78 -2.00 2.56
CA GLY A 55 -19.61 -1.64 1.14
C GLY A 55 -18.44 -2.40 0.49
N LEU A 56 -17.27 -2.38 1.13
CA LEU A 56 -16.09 -3.07 0.61
C LEU A 56 -16.24 -4.60 0.70
N ARG A 57 -16.86 -5.11 1.76
CA ARG A 57 -17.16 -6.55 1.91
C ARG A 57 -18.06 -7.08 0.82
N ALA A 58 -19.09 -6.31 0.42
CA ALA A 58 -20.01 -6.69 -0.64
C ALA A 58 -19.35 -6.83 -2.02
N LEU A 59 -18.14 -6.30 -2.19
CA LEU A 59 -17.36 -6.45 -3.43
C LEU A 59 -16.52 -7.73 -3.47
N ALA A 60 -16.40 -8.45 -2.35
CA ALA A 60 -15.67 -9.71 -2.29
C ALA A 60 -16.57 -10.87 -2.72
N PRO A 61 -16.21 -11.67 -3.74
CA PRO A 61 -17.02 -12.83 -4.15
C PRO A 61 -17.18 -13.89 -3.06
N GLU A 62 -16.19 -14.05 -2.17
CA GLU A 62 -16.27 -14.91 -0.97
C GLU A 62 -16.65 -14.06 0.24
N ALA A 63 -17.94 -13.97 0.54
CA ALA A 63 -18.47 -13.13 1.63
C ALA A 63 -18.03 -13.59 3.03
N ASP A 64 -17.63 -14.84 3.20
CA ASP A 64 -17.18 -15.48 4.45
C ASP A 64 -15.65 -15.42 4.64
N ALA A 65 -14.89 -14.94 3.66
CA ALA A 65 -13.45 -14.82 3.77
C ALA A 65 -13.07 -13.88 4.94
N PRO A 66 -12.24 -14.34 5.91
CA PRO A 66 -11.89 -13.54 7.08
C PRO A 66 -10.92 -12.39 6.80
N TRP A 67 -10.24 -12.42 5.65
CA TRP A 67 -9.30 -11.38 5.23
C TRP A 67 -9.61 -10.90 3.82
N LEU A 68 -9.34 -9.62 3.58
CA LEU A 68 -9.54 -8.94 2.31
C LEU A 68 -8.28 -8.14 1.96
N LEU A 69 -7.68 -8.41 0.78
CA LEU A 69 -6.58 -7.64 0.23
C LEU A 69 -7.12 -6.73 -0.87
N VAL A 70 -6.74 -5.46 -0.83
CA VAL A 70 -7.12 -4.47 -1.83
C VAL A 70 -5.88 -3.82 -2.42
N GLY A 71 -5.70 -3.99 -3.72
CA GLY A 71 -4.68 -3.29 -4.51
C GLY A 71 -5.32 -2.27 -5.45
N TRP A 72 -4.60 -1.20 -5.77
CA TRP A 72 -4.98 -0.21 -6.77
C TRP A 72 -3.83 -0.01 -7.76
N GLY A 73 -4.12 0.14 -9.04
CA GLY A 73 -3.06 0.32 -10.02
C GLY A 73 -3.57 0.63 -11.42
N ASN A 74 -2.65 0.63 -12.38
CA ASN A 74 -2.93 0.80 -13.80
C ASN A 74 -3.73 -0.39 -14.34
N SER A 75 -4.90 -0.14 -14.94
CA SER A 75 -5.76 -1.21 -15.47
C SER A 75 -5.13 -1.94 -16.67
N GLY A 76 -4.37 -1.24 -17.52
CA GLY A 76 -3.67 -1.87 -18.64
C GLY A 76 -2.60 -2.85 -18.18
N PHE A 77 -1.86 -2.50 -17.13
CA PHE A 77 -0.89 -3.40 -16.50
C PHE A 77 -1.56 -4.60 -15.81
N PHE A 78 -2.67 -4.36 -15.09
CA PHE A 78 -3.41 -5.44 -14.41
C PHE A 78 -4.13 -6.39 -15.36
N LEU A 79 -4.62 -5.91 -16.49
CA LEU A 79 -5.44 -6.70 -17.42
C LEU A 79 -4.67 -7.12 -18.68
N GLY A 80 -3.49 -6.52 -18.90
CA GLY A 80 -2.64 -6.81 -20.05
C GLY A 80 -1.82 -8.09 -19.84
N ASN A 81 -1.62 -8.83 -20.93
CA ASN A 81 -0.68 -9.95 -20.94
C ASN A 81 0.76 -9.48 -21.23
N GLU A 82 1.00 -8.17 -21.22
CA GLU A 82 2.32 -7.60 -21.47
C GLU A 82 3.15 -7.64 -20.18
N SER A 83 4.31 -8.25 -20.27
CA SER A 83 5.32 -8.28 -19.20
C SER A 83 6.62 -7.64 -19.67
N GLY A 84 7.49 -7.25 -18.74
CA GLY A 84 8.81 -6.71 -19.04
C GLY A 84 8.92 -5.18 -18.94
N LEU A 85 10.14 -4.69 -19.17
CA LEU A 85 10.51 -3.28 -18.97
C LEU A 85 9.67 -2.31 -19.81
N TRP A 86 9.35 -2.66 -21.05
CA TRP A 86 8.54 -1.82 -21.94
C TRP A 86 7.10 -1.67 -21.45
N ALA A 87 6.48 -2.75 -20.99
CA ALA A 87 5.15 -2.67 -20.38
C ALA A 87 5.17 -1.77 -19.15
N MET A 88 6.20 -1.89 -18.32
CA MET A 88 6.38 -1.07 -17.13
C MET A 88 6.57 0.42 -17.46
N VAL A 89 7.38 0.76 -18.47
CA VAL A 89 7.58 2.13 -18.93
C VAL A 89 6.29 2.70 -19.54
N ARG A 90 5.67 1.96 -20.47
CA ARG A 90 4.45 2.39 -21.16
C ARG A 90 3.28 2.61 -20.19
N HIS A 91 3.05 1.67 -19.29
CA HIS A 91 1.95 1.72 -18.33
C HIS A 91 2.27 2.54 -17.06
N GLY A 92 3.54 2.81 -16.79
CA GLY A 92 3.98 3.61 -15.65
C GLY A 92 4.00 5.11 -15.91
N LEU A 93 4.38 5.55 -17.10
CA LEU A 93 4.59 6.97 -17.43
C LEU A 93 3.38 7.64 -18.07
N LEU A 94 2.58 6.90 -18.86
CA LEU A 94 1.42 7.47 -19.53
C LEU A 94 0.18 7.42 -18.64
N PRO A 95 -0.66 8.48 -18.63
CA PRO A 95 -1.94 8.44 -17.95
C PRO A 95 -2.81 7.29 -18.47
N ALA A 96 -3.33 6.48 -17.56
CA ALA A 96 -4.17 5.33 -17.88
C ALA A 96 -5.34 5.22 -16.89
N ARG A 97 -6.37 4.48 -17.28
CA ARG A 97 -7.43 4.10 -16.35
C ARG A 97 -6.85 3.27 -15.20
N SER A 98 -7.37 3.46 -14.01
CA SER A 98 -7.01 2.62 -12.87
C SER A 98 -7.99 1.47 -12.68
N ALA A 99 -7.53 0.46 -11.96
CA ALA A 99 -8.36 -0.63 -11.45
C ALA A 99 -8.03 -0.90 -9.99
N LEU A 100 -9.00 -1.47 -9.26
CA LEU A 100 -8.81 -2.04 -7.94
C LEU A 100 -8.94 -3.56 -8.03
N HIS A 101 -8.03 -4.25 -7.36
CA HIS A 101 -8.05 -5.70 -7.24
C HIS A 101 -8.51 -6.09 -5.83
N ILE A 102 -9.65 -6.76 -5.74
CA ILE A 102 -10.20 -7.31 -4.51
C ILE A 102 -9.84 -8.80 -4.44
N VAL A 103 -9.12 -9.17 -3.39
CA VAL A 103 -8.67 -10.56 -3.16
C VAL A 103 -9.16 -11.02 -1.80
N PRO A 104 -10.23 -11.82 -1.71
CA PRO A 104 -10.60 -12.48 -0.47
C PRO A 104 -9.57 -13.56 -0.11
N SER A 105 -9.38 -13.82 1.16
CA SER A 105 -8.43 -14.83 1.63
C SER A 105 -8.93 -15.58 2.84
N GLN A 106 -8.85 -16.91 2.77
CA GLN A 106 -9.12 -17.82 3.90
C GLN A 106 -7.91 -17.98 4.82
N ARG A 107 -6.73 -17.47 4.40
CA ARG A 107 -5.48 -17.59 5.15
C ARG A 107 -4.91 -16.22 5.51
N PRO A 108 -4.23 -16.07 6.66
CA PRO A 108 -3.47 -14.86 6.99
C PRO A 108 -2.48 -14.50 5.88
N PHE A 109 -2.27 -13.21 5.63
CA PHE A 109 -1.48 -12.73 4.50
C PHE A 109 -0.04 -13.25 4.49
N ALA A 110 0.61 -13.38 5.65
CA ALA A 110 1.95 -13.93 5.75
C ALA A 110 2.05 -15.40 5.30
N LYS A 111 0.95 -16.18 5.43
CA LYS A 111 0.87 -17.55 4.94
C LYS A 111 0.46 -17.62 3.47
N ARG A 112 -0.44 -16.73 3.04
CA ARG A 112 -0.92 -16.72 1.65
C ARG A 112 0.14 -16.17 0.69
N PHE A 113 0.87 -15.15 1.11
CA PHE A 113 1.89 -14.46 0.31
C PHE A 113 3.28 -14.66 0.94
N ALA A 114 3.71 -15.93 1.05
CA ALA A 114 4.93 -16.31 1.75
C ALA A 114 6.22 -15.70 1.18
N HIS A 115 6.20 -15.32 -0.10
CA HIS A 115 7.32 -14.68 -0.80
C HIS A 115 7.22 -13.14 -0.85
N SER A 116 6.20 -12.56 -0.22
CA SER A 116 5.97 -11.12 -0.18
C SER A 116 6.41 -10.52 1.16
N ASP A 117 6.74 -9.23 1.14
CA ASP A 117 6.84 -8.46 2.38
C ASP A 117 5.45 -8.26 2.95
N VAL A 118 5.27 -8.63 4.21
CA VAL A 118 4.02 -8.42 4.95
C VAL A 118 4.33 -7.68 6.24
N ILE A 119 3.87 -6.44 6.35
CA ILE A 119 4.02 -5.60 7.53
C ILE A 119 2.67 -5.50 8.23
N ALA A 120 2.58 -6.00 9.45
CA ALA A 120 1.39 -5.86 10.28
C ALA A 120 1.48 -4.56 11.09
N LEU A 121 0.49 -3.72 10.94
CA LEU A 121 0.33 -2.42 11.58
C LEU A 121 -0.86 -2.45 12.53
N GLN A 122 -0.85 -1.61 13.57
CA GLN A 122 -1.99 -1.38 14.45
C GLN A 122 -2.41 0.07 14.31
N VAL A 123 -3.68 0.30 14.02
CA VAL A 123 -4.25 1.62 13.82
C VAL A 123 -5.49 1.81 14.69
N GLU A 124 -5.89 3.04 14.97
CA GLU A 124 -7.15 3.30 15.65
C GLU A 124 -8.35 2.95 14.79
N ALA A 125 -9.42 2.43 15.38
CA ALA A 125 -10.63 2.01 14.66
C ALA A 125 -11.26 3.15 13.85
N GLU A 126 -11.27 4.37 14.38
CA GLU A 126 -11.79 5.55 13.70
C GLU A 126 -10.96 5.87 12.44
N ARG A 127 -9.62 5.87 12.58
CA ARG A 127 -8.69 6.07 11.45
C ARG A 127 -8.81 4.98 10.40
N LEU A 128 -9.02 3.73 10.83
CA LEU A 128 -9.29 2.65 9.87
C LEU A 128 -10.57 2.91 9.08
N THR A 129 -11.63 3.40 9.73
CA THR A 129 -12.88 3.76 9.06
C THR A 129 -12.65 4.84 7.99
N GLU A 130 -11.84 5.86 8.27
CA GLU A 130 -11.46 6.88 7.28
C GLU A 130 -10.67 6.28 6.11
N ALA A 131 -9.74 5.38 6.38
CA ALA A 131 -8.96 4.68 5.36
C ALA A 131 -9.85 3.79 4.47
N VAL A 132 -10.80 3.06 5.06
CA VAL A 132 -11.78 2.22 4.33
C VAL A 132 -12.65 3.09 3.42
N ARG A 133 -13.15 4.22 3.89
CA ARG A 133 -13.91 5.17 3.05
C ARG A 133 -13.08 5.65 1.85
N MET A 134 -11.81 5.98 2.07
CA MET A 134 -10.91 6.36 0.96
C MET A 134 -10.74 5.22 -0.06
N ILE A 135 -10.65 3.96 0.40
CA ILE A 135 -10.61 2.80 -0.48
C ILE A 135 -11.92 2.69 -1.27
N GLU A 136 -13.09 2.78 -0.61
CA GLU A 136 -14.42 2.74 -1.24
C GLU A 136 -14.61 3.86 -2.26
N ASP A 137 -14.12 5.06 -1.98
CA ASP A 137 -14.15 6.22 -2.88
C ASP A 137 -13.24 6.06 -4.11
N SER A 138 -12.32 5.13 -4.09
CA SER A 138 -11.44 4.83 -5.22
C SER A 138 -12.14 4.03 -6.33
N PHE A 139 -13.31 3.42 -6.06
CA PHE A 139 -14.09 2.69 -7.07
C PHE A 139 -14.91 3.63 -7.95
N ALA A 140 -14.86 3.41 -9.27
CA ALA A 140 -15.85 3.97 -10.16
C ALA A 140 -17.19 3.26 -9.96
N ARG A 141 -18.28 4.04 -10.04
CA ARG A 141 -19.64 3.53 -9.83
C ARG A 141 -20.51 3.76 -11.06
N ASP A 142 -21.43 2.85 -11.30
CA ASP A 142 -22.47 3.00 -12.34
C ASP A 142 -23.57 3.99 -11.90
N ALA A 143 -24.55 4.22 -12.76
CA ALA A 143 -25.67 5.12 -12.49
C ALA A 143 -26.55 4.66 -11.28
N ARG A 144 -26.41 3.41 -10.84
CA ARG A 144 -27.09 2.86 -9.66
C ARG A 144 -26.19 2.87 -8.41
N GLY A 145 -25.02 3.51 -8.47
CA GLY A 145 -24.07 3.58 -7.37
C GLY A 145 -23.26 2.30 -7.12
N ARG A 146 -23.33 1.31 -7.99
CA ARG A 146 -22.60 0.03 -7.84
C ARG A 146 -21.20 0.11 -8.42
N ALA A 147 -20.22 -0.47 -7.75
CA ALA A 147 -18.88 -0.61 -8.30
C ALA A 147 -18.90 -1.46 -9.58
N ILE A 148 -18.10 -1.08 -10.58
CA ILE A 148 -18.11 -1.67 -11.93
C ILE A 148 -17.05 -2.75 -12.01
N PRO A 149 -17.39 -4.06 -12.00
CA PRO A 149 -16.44 -5.14 -12.23
C PRO A 149 -15.96 -5.08 -13.69
N ILE A 150 -14.69 -5.42 -13.93
CA ILE A 150 -14.08 -5.34 -15.27
C ILE A 150 -13.44 -6.65 -15.72
N ALA A 151 -12.97 -7.48 -14.78
CA ALA A 151 -12.40 -8.79 -15.10
C ALA A 151 -12.30 -9.68 -13.85
N PRO A 152 -12.19 -11.01 -14.00
CA PRO A 152 -11.69 -11.89 -12.97
C PRO A 152 -10.28 -11.48 -12.53
N GLY A 153 -9.94 -11.67 -11.25
CA GLY A 153 -8.62 -11.36 -10.74
C GLY A 153 -7.62 -12.51 -10.95
N TYR A 154 -6.37 -12.29 -10.52
CA TYR A 154 -5.30 -13.29 -10.66
C TYR A 154 -5.43 -14.49 -9.73
N PHE A 155 -6.17 -14.36 -8.65
CA PHE A 155 -6.36 -15.41 -7.66
C PHE A 155 -7.79 -15.95 -7.71
N PRO A 156 -8.02 -17.20 -7.31
CA PRO A 156 -9.37 -17.72 -7.16
C PRO A 156 -10.25 -16.75 -6.36
N ALA A 157 -11.48 -16.57 -6.80
CA ALA A 157 -12.48 -15.67 -6.19
C ALA A 157 -12.02 -14.20 -6.05
N SER A 158 -11.07 -13.74 -6.86
CA SER A 158 -10.68 -12.33 -6.89
C SER A 158 -11.26 -11.61 -8.11
N VAL A 159 -11.49 -10.31 -7.99
CA VAL A 159 -12.12 -9.50 -9.05
C VAL A 159 -11.41 -8.16 -9.20
N PHE A 160 -11.25 -7.74 -10.44
CA PHE A 160 -10.88 -6.37 -10.77
C PHE A 160 -12.11 -5.50 -10.97
N TYR A 161 -12.06 -4.33 -10.36
CA TYR A 161 -13.07 -3.28 -10.49
C TYR A 161 -12.48 -2.03 -11.13
N ARG A 162 -13.28 -1.27 -11.86
CA ARG A 162 -12.88 0.01 -12.43
C ARG A 162 -12.56 1.00 -11.33
N GLY A 163 -11.37 1.63 -11.41
CA GLY A 163 -11.00 2.73 -10.53
C GLY A 163 -11.61 4.07 -11.01
N ARG A 164 -11.88 4.96 -10.05
CA ARG A 164 -12.40 6.31 -10.31
C ARG A 164 -11.30 7.24 -10.82
N GLU A 165 -10.10 7.13 -10.25
CA GLU A 165 -8.97 8.00 -10.54
C GLU A 165 -8.14 7.47 -11.71
N TRP A 166 -7.40 8.39 -12.36
CA TRP A 166 -6.40 8.02 -13.34
C TRP A 166 -5.10 7.62 -12.66
N PHE A 167 -4.45 6.59 -13.19
CA PHE A 167 -3.08 6.23 -12.88
C PHE A 167 -2.13 7.05 -13.76
N TRP A 168 -1.12 7.67 -13.18
CA TRP A 168 -0.05 8.39 -13.86
C TRP A 168 1.09 8.63 -12.88
N PHE A 169 2.31 8.76 -13.36
CA PHE A 169 3.45 9.08 -12.51
C PHE A 169 3.38 10.57 -12.07
N PRO A 170 3.52 10.89 -10.77
CA PRO A 170 3.88 10.02 -9.63
C PRO A 170 2.71 9.35 -8.88
N LYS A 171 1.48 9.43 -9.38
CA LYS A 171 0.29 8.80 -8.77
C LYS A 171 0.25 7.31 -9.12
N THR A 172 1.03 6.52 -8.40
CA THR A 172 1.23 5.08 -8.61
C THR A 172 0.46 4.22 -7.61
N CYS A 173 0.53 2.89 -7.75
CA CYS A 173 -0.01 1.95 -6.76
C CYS A 173 0.57 2.19 -5.36
N ASN A 174 1.87 2.43 -5.26
CA ASN A 174 2.55 2.59 -4.00
C ASN A 174 2.19 3.92 -3.33
N THR A 175 2.08 5.01 -4.08
CA THR A 175 1.65 6.31 -3.54
C THR A 175 0.17 6.30 -3.14
N TRP A 176 -0.70 5.53 -3.83
CA TRP A 176 -2.07 5.30 -3.40
C TRP A 176 -2.11 4.54 -2.06
N THR A 177 -1.34 3.45 -1.94
CA THR A 177 -1.23 2.68 -0.70
C THR A 177 -0.69 3.53 0.45
N ALA A 178 0.32 4.39 0.19
CA ALA A 178 0.82 5.35 1.18
C ALA A 178 -0.29 6.30 1.66
N ARG A 179 -1.12 6.84 0.76
CA ARG A 179 -2.27 7.69 1.14
C ARG A 179 -3.26 6.95 2.03
N VAL A 180 -3.56 5.67 1.74
CA VAL A 180 -4.43 4.84 2.59
C VAL A 180 -3.82 4.66 3.99
N LEU A 181 -2.52 4.36 4.07
CA LEU A 181 -1.80 4.23 5.35
C LEU A 181 -1.81 5.54 6.13
N THR A 182 -1.60 6.69 5.47
CA THR A 182 -1.67 8.01 6.11
C THR A 182 -3.07 8.30 6.67
N ARG A 183 -4.13 7.95 5.95
CA ARG A 183 -5.51 8.04 6.47
C ARG A 183 -5.73 7.12 7.68
N ALA A 184 -5.11 5.95 7.67
CA ALA A 184 -5.12 5.03 8.80
C ALA A 184 -4.26 5.50 10.00
N GLY A 185 -3.60 6.67 9.92
CA GLY A 185 -2.77 7.23 10.99
C GLY A 185 -1.32 6.76 10.99
N ILE A 186 -0.87 6.04 9.97
CA ILE A 186 0.53 5.64 9.79
C ILE A 186 1.24 6.72 8.97
N PRO A 187 2.30 7.37 9.49
CA PRO A 187 3.07 8.35 8.72
C PRO A 187 3.77 7.68 7.53
N ALA A 188 3.17 7.82 6.36
CA ALA A 188 3.71 7.36 5.10
C ALA A 188 3.78 8.56 4.14
N ASP A 189 4.99 8.87 3.67
CA ASP A 189 5.18 9.95 2.72
C ASP A 189 4.87 9.47 1.30
N GLY A 190 3.68 9.87 0.81
CA GLY A 190 3.21 9.52 -0.53
C GLY A 190 4.17 9.92 -1.64
N PRO A 191 4.67 11.17 -1.70
CA PRO A 191 5.62 11.59 -2.72
C PRO A 191 6.90 10.76 -2.81
N SER A 192 7.45 10.32 -1.68
CA SER A 192 8.65 9.46 -1.67
C SER A 192 8.33 7.97 -1.86
N ALA A 193 7.09 7.55 -1.61
CA ALA A 193 6.65 6.15 -1.72
C ALA A 193 6.36 5.70 -3.17
N VAL A 194 7.12 6.16 -4.15
CA VAL A 194 6.96 5.72 -5.55
C VAL A 194 7.39 4.26 -5.71
N ALA A 195 8.51 3.87 -5.09
CA ALA A 195 8.97 2.49 -5.06
C ALA A 195 8.30 1.70 -3.91
N ALA A 196 7.96 0.44 -4.19
CA ALA A 196 7.38 -0.44 -3.17
C ALA A 196 8.32 -0.67 -1.98
N SER A 197 9.63 -0.78 -2.22
CA SER A 197 10.66 -0.93 -1.19
C SER A 197 10.70 0.25 -0.21
N GLU A 198 10.52 1.47 -0.71
CA GLU A 198 10.48 2.68 0.11
C GLU A 198 9.26 2.67 1.04
N LEU A 199 8.08 2.36 0.51
CA LEU A 199 6.87 2.27 1.33
C LEU A 199 6.96 1.15 2.37
N VAL A 200 7.53 -0.01 2.01
CA VAL A 200 7.78 -1.11 2.95
C VAL A 200 8.74 -0.66 4.06
N TRP A 201 9.80 0.07 3.73
CA TRP A 201 10.74 0.59 4.71
C TRP A 201 10.08 1.61 5.66
N GLN A 202 9.27 2.52 5.13
CA GLN A 202 8.51 3.49 5.94
C GLN A 202 7.54 2.78 6.90
N ALA A 203 6.72 1.85 6.38
CA ALA A 203 5.74 1.12 7.18
C ALA A 203 6.39 0.23 8.26
N ALA A 204 7.56 -0.36 7.97
CA ALA A 204 8.27 -1.21 8.91
C ALA A 204 8.76 -0.48 10.18
N LYS A 205 8.81 0.85 10.16
CA LYS A 205 9.12 1.67 11.36
C LYS A 205 7.99 1.66 12.39
N TYR A 206 6.76 1.39 11.96
CA TYR A 206 5.54 1.47 12.76
C TYR A 206 4.84 0.12 12.91
N GLY A 207 5.36 -0.93 12.30
CA GLY A 207 4.74 -2.24 12.29
C GLY A 207 5.71 -3.39 12.44
N ARG A 208 5.15 -4.60 12.56
CA ARG A 208 5.92 -5.84 12.67
C ARG A 208 5.95 -6.58 11.34
N ARG A 209 7.14 -6.88 10.83
CA ARG A 209 7.30 -7.74 9.65
C ARG A 209 6.89 -9.17 9.99
N GLN A 210 6.01 -9.76 9.17
CA GLN A 210 5.47 -11.12 9.34
C GLN A 210 5.84 -12.06 8.18
N GLY A 211 6.15 -11.52 6.99
CA GLY A 211 6.57 -12.27 5.82
C GLY A 211 8.09 -12.25 5.63
N ARG A 212 8.59 -13.14 4.76
CA ARG A 212 10.00 -13.09 4.35
C ARG A 212 10.22 -11.85 3.49
N LYS A 213 11.38 -11.22 3.69
CA LYS A 213 11.84 -10.18 2.77
C LYS A 213 11.94 -10.78 1.37
N HIS A 214 11.28 -10.17 0.40
CA HIS A 214 11.44 -10.58 -1.00
C HIS A 214 12.92 -10.47 -1.36
N PRO A 215 13.55 -11.49 -1.97
CA PRO A 215 14.87 -11.31 -2.54
C PRO A 215 14.79 -10.16 -3.56
N PRO A 216 15.84 -9.35 -3.72
CA PRO A 216 15.87 -8.37 -4.80
C PRO A 216 15.53 -9.07 -6.09
N LEU A 217 14.79 -8.39 -6.98
CA LEU A 217 14.34 -8.91 -8.27
C LEU A 217 15.58 -9.33 -9.07
N GLU A 218 16.04 -10.56 -8.91
CA GLU A 218 17.03 -11.19 -9.78
C GLU A 218 16.25 -11.79 -10.96
N GLY A 219 16.35 -11.13 -12.11
CA GLY A 219 15.89 -11.65 -13.40
C GLY A 219 14.45 -11.26 -13.74
N PHE A 220 14.29 -10.20 -14.47
CA PHE A 220 13.31 -10.04 -15.55
C PHE A 220 13.90 -10.48 -16.87
#